data_4d02658a736eb8c303203e7efa93dbf2
#
_entry.id   4d02658a736eb8c303203e7efa93dbf2
#
_cell.length_a   1.000
_cell.length_b   1.000
_cell.length_c   1.000
_cell.angle_alpha   90.00
_cell.angle_beta   90.00
_cell.angle_gamma   90.00
#
_symmetry.space_group_name_H-M   'P 1'
#
loop_
_entity.id
_entity.type
_entity.pdbx_description
1 polymer ?
#
loop_
_entity_poly.entity_id
_entity_poly.type
_entity_poly.pdbx_seq_one_letter_code
_entity_poly.pdbx_strand_id
1 'polypeptide(L)'
;MKALVLAGGSGVRLRPITHTYAKQLVPVANKPVLFYGLEAIRDAGITEVGMVVGDTEPAIRSAAGSGRAFGLEVTYIRQSAPRGLAHAVLEAREFLGEDDFVMYLGDNFIVGGITALVEEFRTSRPDAQIMLTRVADPRQFGVAELDEAGQLIGLEEKPRQPKSDLALVGVYLFTPAVHEAVVSLQPSWRGELEITEAIQWLVSHGRKVTSTIISGYWKDTGNVADMLEVNRIVLESAERAVAGEVDAASELIGRVVVEAGATVSGSRIVGPAIIGAGTQVTGSYVGPFTSVAPGCVIADSEIEYSIVLEGASIRGVRRIEASLIGHHVEVTPAPRVCQAHRLVLGDHSRVQISS
;
A
#
# COMPACT_ATOMS: atom_id res chain seq x y z
N MET A 1 5.36 18.78 15.23
CA MET A 1 5.66 17.50 14.53
C MET A 1 4.92 17.46 13.23
N LYS A 2 5.59 17.13 12.14
CA LYS A 2 5.04 17.03 10.79
C LYS A 2 5.03 15.58 10.30
N ALA A 3 4.44 15.33 9.15
CA ALA A 3 4.57 14.05 8.46
C ALA A 3 5.24 14.26 7.09
N LEU A 4 6.07 13.32 6.68
CA LEU A 4 6.66 13.24 5.35
C LEU A 4 6.18 11.94 4.70
N VAL A 5 5.25 12.04 3.76
CA VAL A 5 4.70 10.87 3.04
C VAL A 5 5.40 10.70 1.71
N LEU A 6 5.97 9.53 1.46
CA LEU A 6 6.70 9.26 0.23
C LEU A 6 5.80 8.54 -0.79
N ALA A 7 5.38 9.25 -1.82
CA ALA A 7 4.47 8.79 -2.87
C ALA A 7 5.09 8.81 -4.29
N GLY A 8 6.43 8.89 -4.39
CA GLY A 8 7.15 8.98 -5.67
C GLY A 8 7.58 7.66 -6.31
N GLY A 9 7.27 6.50 -5.71
CA GLY A 9 7.71 5.20 -6.19
C GLY A 9 7.06 4.78 -7.52
N SER A 10 7.84 4.24 -8.46
CA SER A 10 7.40 3.85 -9.81
C SER A 10 6.58 2.56 -9.90
N GLY A 11 6.57 1.72 -8.86
CA GLY A 11 5.73 0.52 -8.79
C GLY A 11 6.03 -0.57 -9.83
N VAL A 12 7.27 -0.75 -10.26
CA VAL A 12 7.67 -1.68 -11.33
C VAL A 12 7.13 -3.11 -11.13
N ARG A 13 7.07 -3.59 -9.89
CA ARG A 13 6.58 -4.94 -9.54
C ARG A 13 5.06 -5.14 -9.71
N LEU A 14 4.29 -4.05 -9.83
CA LEU A 14 2.84 -4.06 -10.07
C LEU A 14 2.47 -3.84 -11.54
N ARG A 15 3.44 -3.81 -12.44
CA ARG A 15 3.15 -3.76 -13.88
C ARG A 15 2.34 -4.99 -14.31
N PRO A 16 1.39 -4.84 -15.23
CA PRO A 16 1.13 -3.68 -16.11
C PRO A 16 0.25 -2.56 -15.48
N ILE A 17 -0.35 -2.75 -14.30
CA ILE A 17 -1.25 -1.76 -13.67
C ILE A 17 -0.56 -0.40 -13.51
N THR A 18 0.68 -0.39 -13.05
CA THR A 18 1.44 0.84 -12.77
C THR A 18 2.11 1.47 -14.00
N HIS A 19 1.82 1.01 -15.20
CA HIS A 19 2.19 1.77 -16.41
C HIS A 19 1.39 3.05 -16.57
N THR A 20 0.13 3.03 -16.14
CA THR A 20 -0.82 4.14 -16.28
C THR A 20 -1.34 4.67 -14.94
N TYR A 21 -0.97 4.01 -13.84
CA TYR A 21 -1.54 4.31 -12.52
C TYR A 21 -0.47 4.38 -11.43
N ALA A 22 -0.61 5.34 -10.50
CA ALA A 22 0.30 5.44 -9.38
C ALA A 22 0.09 4.25 -8.42
N LYS A 23 1.16 3.56 -8.07
CA LYS A 23 1.13 2.37 -7.19
C LYS A 23 0.40 2.66 -5.87
N GLN A 24 0.61 3.84 -5.28
CA GLN A 24 0.03 4.27 -4.02
C GLN A 24 -1.48 4.51 -4.10
N LEU A 25 -2.01 4.66 -5.30
CA LEU A 25 -3.44 4.83 -5.54
C LEU A 25 -4.17 3.53 -5.87
N VAL A 26 -3.47 2.43 -6.11
CA VAL A 26 -4.12 1.12 -6.31
C VAL A 26 -4.93 0.80 -5.05
N PRO A 27 -6.25 0.54 -5.17
CA PRO A 27 -7.09 0.38 -4.01
C PRO A 27 -7.00 -1.02 -3.40
N VAL A 28 -7.19 -1.09 -2.10
CA VAL A 28 -7.60 -2.28 -1.36
C VAL A 28 -8.93 -1.99 -0.68
N ALA A 29 -9.87 -2.92 -0.74
CA ALA A 29 -11.25 -2.73 -0.27
C ALA A 29 -11.84 -1.40 -0.78
N ASN A 30 -11.66 -1.11 -2.07
CA ASN A 30 -12.10 0.08 -2.80
C ASN A 30 -11.55 1.43 -2.31
N LYS A 31 -10.53 1.43 -1.42
CA LYS A 31 -9.88 2.65 -0.94
C LYS A 31 -8.38 2.64 -1.32
N PRO A 32 -7.83 3.71 -1.94
CA PRO A 32 -6.41 3.82 -2.25
C PRO A 32 -5.52 3.53 -1.03
N VAL A 33 -4.43 2.77 -1.22
CA VAL A 33 -3.52 2.42 -0.11
C VAL A 33 -2.97 3.65 0.58
N LEU A 34 -2.61 4.68 -0.16
CA LEU A 34 -2.14 5.97 0.36
C LEU A 34 -3.09 6.56 1.43
N PHE A 35 -4.40 6.40 1.25
CA PHE A 35 -5.39 7.02 2.14
C PHE A 35 -5.38 6.41 3.53
N TYR A 36 -5.07 5.11 3.65
CA TYR A 36 -4.88 4.49 4.97
C TYR A 36 -3.72 5.12 5.75
N GLY A 37 -2.61 5.45 5.06
CA GLY A 37 -1.49 6.16 5.67
C GLY A 37 -1.85 7.58 6.09
N LEU A 38 -2.60 8.32 5.24
CA LEU A 38 -3.06 9.68 5.57
C LEU A 38 -4.02 9.69 6.77
N GLU A 39 -4.94 8.74 6.84
CA GLU A 39 -5.83 8.55 7.98
C GLU A 39 -5.05 8.21 9.26
N ALA A 40 -4.08 7.30 9.19
CA ALA A 40 -3.24 6.93 10.32
C ALA A 40 -2.42 8.12 10.86
N ILE A 41 -1.92 8.99 9.98
CA ILE A 41 -1.21 10.22 10.32
C ILE A 41 -2.14 11.20 11.03
N ARG A 42 -3.35 11.44 10.49
CA ARG A 42 -4.37 12.27 11.13
C ARG A 42 -4.74 11.76 12.52
N ASP A 43 -4.99 10.45 12.64
CA ASP A 43 -5.43 9.82 13.88
C ASP A 43 -4.33 9.85 14.97
N ALA A 44 -3.06 9.97 14.57
CA ALA A 44 -1.93 10.25 15.45
C ALA A 44 -1.79 11.75 15.83
N GLY A 45 -2.75 12.59 15.42
CA GLY A 45 -2.79 14.03 15.75
C GLY A 45 -1.75 14.87 15.00
N ILE A 46 -1.36 14.43 13.80
CA ILE A 46 -0.46 15.16 12.89
C ILE A 46 -1.29 15.72 11.75
N THR A 47 -1.20 17.03 11.51
CA THR A 47 -2.03 17.73 10.52
C THR A 47 -1.25 18.26 9.32
N GLU A 48 0.03 18.57 9.50
CA GLU A 48 0.89 19.09 8.42
C GLU A 48 1.63 17.94 7.73
N VAL A 49 1.41 17.78 6.43
CA VAL A 49 1.94 16.68 5.62
C VAL A 49 2.72 17.20 4.44
N GLY A 50 4.02 16.90 4.36
CA GLY A 50 4.82 17.01 3.14
C GLY A 50 4.66 15.74 2.32
N MET A 51 4.09 15.83 1.14
CA MET A 51 3.96 14.68 0.23
C MET A 51 5.02 14.72 -0.84
N VAL A 52 6.00 13.82 -0.72
CA VAL A 52 7.07 13.69 -1.71
C VAL A 52 6.55 12.91 -2.91
N VAL A 53 6.60 13.53 -4.07
CA VAL A 53 6.05 13.01 -5.33
C VAL A 53 7.11 12.98 -6.43
N GLY A 54 6.92 12.10 -7.40
CA GLY A 54 7.73 11.99 -8.62
C GLY A 54 6.88 12.22 -9.86
N ASP A 55 7.08 11.40 -10.89
CA ASP A 55 6.37 11.52 -12.18
C ASP A 55 4.86 11.30 -12.08
N THR A 56 4.40 10.62 -11.02
CA THR A 56 2.97 10.38 -10.74
C THR A 56 2.31 11.52 -9.96
N GLU A 57 2.98 12.66 -9.76
CA GLU A 57 2.46 13.82 -9.03
C GLU A 57 1.05 14.24 -9.46
N PRO A 58 0.72 14.36 -10.77
CA PRO A 58 -0.63 14.80 -11.18
C PRO A 58 -1.73 13.87 -10.64
N ALA A 59 -1.50 12.55 -10.67
CA ALA A 59 -2.47 11.58 -10.17
C ALA A 59 -2.59 11.63 -8.64
N ILE A 60 -1.48 11.68 -7.93
CA ILE A 60 -1.45 11.78 -6.45
C ILE A 60 -2.12 13.09 -6.00
N ARG A 61 -1.80 14.21 -6.67
CA ARG A 61 -2.39 15.52 -6.36
C ARG A 61 -3.89 15.55 -6.65
N SER A 62 -4.34 14.94 -7.73
CA SER A 62 -5.77 14.82 -8.05
C SER A 62 -6.51 14.00 -6.98
N ALA A 63 -5.92 12.93 -6.48
CA ALA A 63 -6.54 12.02 -5.52
C ALA A 63 -6.56 12.58 -4.08
N ALA A 64 -5.44 13.13 -3.59
CA ALA A 64 -5.32 13.61 -2.22
C ALA A 64 -5.68 15.10 -2.05
N GLY A 65 -5.69 15.88 -3.16
CA GLY A 65 -6.04 17.31 -3.16
C GLY A 65 -5.16 18.11 -2.21
N SER A 66 -5.78 19.02 -1.46
CA SER A 66 -5.10 19.79 -0.41
C SER A 66 -5.02 19.06 0.94
N GLY A 67 -5.48 17.80 1.02
CA GLY A 67 -5.56 17.04 2.27
C GLY A 67 -6.81 17.30 3.11
N ARG A 68 -7.61 18.33 2.79
CA ARG A 68 -8.77 18.74 3.61
C ARG A 68 -9.80 17.65 3.81
N ALA A 69 -9.98 16.76 2.81
CA ALA A 69 -10.89 15.62 2.91
C ALA A 69 -10.46 14.63 4.03
N PHE A 70 -9.20 14.64 4.41
CA PHE A 70 -8.62 13.83 5.48
C PHE A 70 -8.45 14.62 6.80
N GLY A 71 -8.77 15.92 6.84
CA GLY A 71 -8.46 16.78 7.98
C GLY A 71 -6.97 17.16 8.07
N LEU A 72 -6.26 17.13 6.95
CA LEU A 72 -4.83 17.41 6.81
C LEU A 72 -4.58 18.65 5.95
N GLU A 73 -3.37 19.20 6.05
CA GLU A 73 -2.83 20.21 5.15
C GLU A 73 -1.63 19.61 4.40
N VAL A 74 -1.77 19.42 3.07
CA VAL A 74 -0.77 18.76 2.24
C VAL A 74 0.03 19.76 1.44
N THR A 75 1.34 19.77 1.64
CA THR A 75 2.34 20.46 0.81
C THR A 75 3.03 19.43 -0.08
N TYR A 76 2.97 19.62 -1.40
CA TYR A 76 3.61 18.71 -2.35
C TYR A 76 5.05 19.12 -2.59
N ILE A 77 5.95 18.15 -2.45
CA ILE A 77 7.40 18.32 -2.59
C ILE A 77 7.86 17.42 -3.74
N ARG A 78 8.40 18.01 -4.80
CA ARG A 78 8.86 17.23 -5.94
C ARG A 78 10.24 16.67 -5.66
N GLN A 79 10.38 15.34 -5.70
CA GLN A 79 11.68 14.69 -5.71
C GLN A 79 12.28 14.78 -7.13
N SER A 80 13.41 15.44 -7.27
CA SER A 80 14.03 15.75 -8.58
C SER A 80 14.45 14.49 -9.36
N ALA A 81 14.80 13.41 -8.65
CA ALA A 81 15.12 12.10 -9.21
C ALA A 81 14.93 11.01 -8.14
N PRO A 82 14.64 9.73 -8.52
CA PRO A 82 14.45 8.62 -7.60
C PRO A 82 15.79 8.12 -7.02
N ARG A 83 16.41 8.96 -6.16
CA ARG A 83 17.74 8.70 -5.57
C ARG A 83 17.68 8.14 -4.15
N GLY A 84 16.58 7.51 -3.76
CA GLY A 84 16.43 6.86 -2.46
C GLY A 84 15.62 7.66 -1.44
N LEU A 85 15.35 7.03 -0.29
CA LEU A 85 14.49 7.58 0.75
C LEU A 85 15.16 8.73 1.51
N ALA A 86 16.46 8.64 1.78
CA ALA A 86 17.20 9.73 2.43
C ALA A 86 17.29 10.97 1.51
N HIS A 87 17.34 10.78 0.19
CA HIS A 87 17.26 11.91 -0.76
C HIS A 87 15.89 12.62 -0.67
N ALA A 88 14.80 11.89 -0.44
CA ALA A 88 13.49 12.51 -0.22
C ALA A 88 13.47 13.41 1.04
N VAL A 89 14.18 13.01 2.10
CA VAL A 89 14.35 13.85 3.31
C VAL A 89 15.16 15.12 2.99
N LEU A 90 16.19 15.04 2.16
CA LEU A 90 16.95 16.23 1.71
C LEU A 90 16.07 17.20 0.93
N GLU A 91 15.28 16.72 -0.04
CA GLU A 91 14.36 17.55 -0.83
C GLU A 91 13.27 18.19 0.04
N ALA A 92 12.90 17.53 1.14
CA ALA A 92 11.89 18.03 2.08
C ALA A 92 12.47 18.94 3.18
N ARG A 93 13.77 19.24 3.18
CA ARG A 93 14.45 19.98 4.26
C ARG A 93 13.78 21.31 4.61
N GLU A 94 13.38 22.08 3.59
CA GLU A 94 12.73 23.38 3.79
C GLU A 94 11.37 23.22 4.49
N PHE A 95 10.57 22.24 4.08
CA PHE A 95 9.29 21.92 4.70
C PHE A 95 9.45 21.43 6.13
N LEU A 96 10.40 20.52 6.38
CA LEU A 96 10.60 19.89 7.68
C LEU A 96 11.16 20.89 8.70
N GLY A 97 12.11 21.73 8.31
CA GLY A 97 12.74 22.70 9.20
C GLY A 97 13.41 22.00 10.40
N GLU A 98 13.14 22.52 11.60
CA GLU A 98 13.61 21.97 12.86
C GLU A 98 12.52 21.18 13.62
N ASP A 99 11.46 20.75 12.90
CA ASP A 99 10.39 19.94 13.48
C ASP A 99 10.78 18.46 13.56
N ASP A 100 10.35 17.80 14.64
CA ASP A 100 10.27 16.34 14.65
C ASP A 100 9.25 15.88 13.59
N PHE A 101 9.48 14.74 12.96
CA PHE A 101 8.56 14.26 11.93
C PHE A 101 8.44 12.74 11.85
N VAL A 102 7.30 12.27 11.37
CA VAL A 102 7.11 10.89 10.93
C VAL A 102 7.34 10.82 9.41
N MET A 103 8.20 9.92 8.96
CA MET A 103 8.32 9.54 7.56
C MET A 103 7.51 8.26 7.31
N TYR A 104 6.56 8.32 6.38
CA TYR A 104 5.64 7.23 6.07
C TYR A 104 5.73 6.88 4.57
N LEU A 105 6.04 5.62 4.24
CA LEU A 105 6.02 5.17 2.86
C LEU A 105 4.58 4.98 2.39
N GLY A 106 4.16 5.72 1.37
CA GLY A 106 2.76 5.82 0.93
C GLY A 106 2.14 4.54 0.34
N ASP A 107 2.91 3.48 0.23
CA ASP A 107 2.47 2.14 -0.17
C ASP A 107 2.46 1.15 0.99
N ASN A 108 2.67 1.61 2.22
CA ASN A 108 2.64 0.76 3.40
C ASN A 108 1.25 0.75 4.05
N PHE A 109 0.86 -0.42 4.50
CA PHE A 109 -0.36 -0.65 5.26
C PHE A 109 -0.02 -1.23 6.63
N ILE A 110 -0.58 -0.63 7.70
CA ILE A 110 -0.36 -1.05 9.09
C ILE A 110 -1.72 -1.17 9.77
N VAL A 111 -2.01 -2.35 10.29
CA VAL A 111 -3.21 -2.55 11.13
C VAL A 111 -3.01 -1.88 12.49
N GLY A 112 -4.00 -1.10 12.92
CA GLY A 112 -3.96 -0.37 14.19
C GLY A 112 -3.30 1.01 14.12
N GLY A 113 -2.79 1.41 12.94
CA GLY A 113 -2.22 2.74 12.73
C GLY A 113 -0.89 2.98 13.45
N ILE A 114 -0.57 4.26 13.68
CA ILE A 114 0.73 4.69 14.23
C ILE A 114 0.61 5.54 15.51
N THR A 115 -0.58 5.68 16.08
CA THR A 115 -0.84 6.59 17.21
C THR A 115 0.04 6.25 18.41
N ALA A 116 0.08 4.98 18.83
CA ALA A 116 0.89 4.54 19.97
C ALA A 116 2.39 4.79 19.74
N LEU A 117 2.88 4.58 18.52
CA LEU A 117 4.27 4.84 18.15
C LEU A 117 4.62 6.34 18.25
N VAL A 118 3.72 7.20 17.78
CA VAL A 118 3.91 8.67 17.85
C VAL A 118 3.88 9.16 19.31
N GLU A 119 3.01 8.61 20.15
CA GLU A 119 2.94 8.93 21.58
C GLU A 119 4.21 8.50 22.34
N GLU A 120 4.72 7.29 22.04
CA GLU A 120 5.98 6.80 22.59
C GLU A 120 7.15 7.71 22.19
N PHE A 121 7.22 8.08 20.90
CA PHE A 121 8.25 9.00 20.39
C PHE A 121 8.17 10.38 21.09
N ARG A 122 6.98 10.96 21.21
CA ARG A 122 6.79 12.26 21.90
C ARG A 122 7.27 12.22 23.36
N THR A 123 7.09 11.06 24.02
CA THR A 123 7.46 10.88 25.42
C THR A 123 8.96 10.69 25.61
N SER A 124 9.58 9.81 24.79
CA SER A 124 10.99 9.40 24.94
C SER A 124 11.96 10.23 24.10
N ARG A 125 11.47 10.84 23.03
CA ARG A 125 12.13 11.68 22.04
C ARG A 125 13.55 11.20 21.68
N PRO A 126 13.71 9.98 21.15
CA PRO A 126 14.97 9.53 20.60
C PRO A 126 15.31 10.32 19.31
N ASP A 127 16.59 10.29 18.86
CA ASP A 127 16.97 10.92 17.59
C ASP A 127 16.30 10.20 16.38
N ALA A 128 16.08 8.88 16.49
CA ALA A 128 15.26 8.11 15.59
C ALA A 128 14.49 7.00 16.32
N GLN A 129 13.26 6.73 15.89
CA GLN A 129 12.49 5.56 16.30
C GLN A 129 12.06 4.79 15.06
N ILE A 130 12.31 3.49 15.04
CA ILE A 130 12.00 2.61 13.92
C ILE A 130 11.07 1.48 14.36
N MET A 131 10.29 1.00 13.41
CA MET A 131 9.47 -0.20 13.59
C MET A 131 10.12 -1.37 12.88
N LEU A 132 10.11 -2.52 13.51
CA LEU A 132 10.63 -3.78 12.99
C LEU A 132 9.53 -4.84 12.95
N THR A 133 9.62 -5.74 11.98
CA THR A 133 8.78 -6.93 11.91
C THR A 133 9.57 -8.14 11.45
N ARG A 134 9.13 -9.34 11.86
CA ARG A 134 9.76 -10.58 11.39
C ARG A 134 9.20 -10.95 10.02
N VAL A 135 10.09 -11.25 9.08
CA VAL A 135 9.74 -11.66 7.71
C VAL A 135 10.43 -12.96 7.33
N ALA A 136 9.78 -13.74 6.48
CA ALA A 136 10.35 -15.02 6.02
C ALA A 136 11.57 -14.84 5.10
N ASP A 137 11.58 -13.78 4.28
CA ASP A 137 12.71 -13.42 3.41
C ASP A 137 13.09 -11.95 3.60
N PRO A 138 14.08 -11.64 4.44
CA PRO A 138 14.49 -10.28 4.75
C PRO A 138 15.33 -9.60 3.66
N ARG A 139 15.80 -10.33 2.65
CA ARG A 139 16.71 -9.82 1.59
C ARG A 139 16.14 -8.67 0.74
N GLN A 140 14.84 -8.42 0.87
CA GLN A 140 14.15 -7.35 0.11
C GLN A 140 14.01 -6.05 0.90
N PHE A 141 14.41 -6.04 2.16
CA PHE A 141 14.19 -4.95 3.12
C PHE A 141 15.49 -4.47 3.73
N GLY A 142 15.45 -3.32 4.40
CA GLY A 142 16.45 -2.98 5.39
C GLY A 142 16.35 -3.97 6.55
N VAL A 143 17.47 -4.53 6.99
CA VAL A 143 17.54 -5.57 8.04
C VAL A 143 18.24 -5.03 9.26
N ALA A 144 17.58 -5.15 10.41
CA ALA A 144 18.12 -4.71 11.70
C ALA A 144 18.83 -5.85 12.44
N GLU A 145 19.93 -5.54 13.08
CA GLU A 145 20.63 -6.40 14.03
C GLU A 145 20.49 -5.79 15.43
N LEU A 146 19.96 -6.58 16.37
CA LEU A 146 19.81 -6.18 17.77
C LEU A 146 20.77 -6.98 18.63
N ASP A 147 21.24 -6.37 19.72
CA ASP A 147 22.00 -7.07 20.76
C ASP A 147 21.08 -7.87 21.72
N GLU A 148 21.67 -8.54 22.72
CA GLU A 148 20.94 -9.31 23.73
C GLU A 148 20.01 -8.46 24.59
N ALA A 149 20.28 -7.16 24.71
CA ALA A 149 19.43 -6.18 25.42
C ALA A 149 18.31 -5.59 24.52
N GLY A 150 18.24 -5.99 23.23
CA GLY A 150 17.28 -5.47 22.27
C GLY A 150 17.65 -4.09 21.70
N GLN A 151 18.90 -3.65 21.88
CA GLN A 151 19.37 -2.39 21.31
C GLN A 151 19.82 -2.58 19.86
N LEU A 152 19.53 -1.61 19.02
CA LEU A 152 19.95 -1.61 17.61
C LEU A 152 21.47 -1.43 17.51
N ILE A 153 22.15 -2.42 16.95
CA ILE A 153 23.61 -2.40 16.75
C ILE A 153 24.00 -2.33 15.27
N GLY A 154 23.10 -2.68 14.37
CA GLY A 154 23.38 -2.65 12.94
C GLY A 154 22.12 -2.57 12.07
N LEU A 155 22.28 -1.93 10.91
CA LEU A 155 21.28 -1.85 9.84
C LEU A 155 21.95 -2.02 8.49
N GLU A 156 21.41 -2.88 7.64
CA GLU A 156 21.90 -3.10 6.28
C GLU A 156 20.75 -3.10 5.29
N GLU A 157 20.86 -2.32 4.21
CA GLU A 157 19.86 -2.27 3.14
C GLU A 157 20.02 -3.47 2.22
N LYS A 158 18.94 -4.27 2.10
CA LYS A 158 18.83 -5.44 1.20
C LYS A 158 20.08 -6.32 1.19
N PRO A 159 20.47 -6.85 2.37
CA PRO A 159 21.67 -7.63 2.49
C PRO A 159 21.60 -8.94 1.68
N ARG A 160 22.71 -9.34 1.06
CA ARG A 160 22.80 -10.65 0.39
C ARG A 160 22.77 -11.80 1.40
N GLN A 161 23.29 -11.55 2.58
CA GLN A 161 23.33 -12.51 3.71
C GLN A 161 22.78 -11.81 4.95
N PRO A 162 21.45 -11.85 5.16
CA PRO A 162 20.83 -11.21 6.31
C PRO A 162 21.33 -11.78 7.63
N LYS A 163 21.61 -10.91 8.60
CA LYS A 163 22.03 -11.31 9.94
C LYS A 163 20.86 -11.60 10.88
N SER A 164 19.66 -11.21 10.51
CA SER A 164 18.43 -11.45 11.25
C SER A 164 17.23 -11.55 10.31
N ASP A 165 16.07 -11.89 10.87
CA ASP A 165 14.76 -11.89 10.20
C ASP A 165 13.97 -10.59 10.44
N LEU A 166 14.59 -9.56 11.07
CA LEU A 166 13.96 -8.31 11.45
C LEU A 166 14.06 -7.28 10.32
N ALA A 167 12.97 -7.11 9.60
CA ALA A 167 12.84 -6.12 8.52
C ALA A 167 12.33 -4.78 9.05
N LEU A 168 12.83 -3.68 8.49
CA LEU A 168 12.29 -2.35 8.73
C LEU A 168 10.90 -2.20 8.11
N VAL A 169 9.99 -1.71 8.92
CA VAL A 169 8.67 -1.24 8.48
C VAL A 169 8.82 0.17 7.88
N GLY A 170 8.07 0.48 6.83
CA GLY A 170 8.17 1.76 6.12
C GLY A 170 7.58 2.96 6.87
N VAL A 171 7.75 2.99 8.20
CA VAL A 171 7.40 4.12 9.07
C VAL A 171 8.54 4.39 10.02
N TYR A 172 8.99 5.63 10.05
CA TYR A 172 10.13 6.09 10.82
C TYR A 172 9.80 7.41 11.51
N LEU A 173 10.28 7.63 12.71
CA LEU A 173 10.16 8.91 13.38
C LEU A 173 11.55 9.47 13.62
N PHE A 174 11.71 10.76 13.36
CA PHE A 174 12.99 11.44 13.44
C PHE A 174 12.88 12.78 14.15
N THR A 175 13.94 13.12 14.89
CA THR A 175 14.24 14.50 15.23
C THR A 175 15.04 15.15 14.09
N PRO A 176 15.28 16.48 14.12
CA PRO A 176 16.15 17.15 13.14
C PRO A 176 17.57 16.58 13.03
N ALA A 177 18.01 15.77 14.00
CA ALA A 177 19.34 15.12 13.98
C ALA A 177 19.54 14.26 12.70
N VAL A 178 18.46 13.73 12.09
CA VAL A 178 18.57 12.97 10.85
C VAL A 178 19.10 13.81 9.68
N HIS A 179 18.95 15.13 9.72
CA HIS A 179 19.44 16.01 8.66
C HIS A 179 20.98 16.02 8.56
N GLU A 180 21.68 15.89 9.69
CA GLU A 180 23.15 15.74 9.70
C GLU A 180 23.55 14.42 9.03
N ALA A 181 22.82 13.33 9.36
CA ALA A 181 23.07 12.03 8.78
C ALA A 181 22.89 12.03 7.26
N VAL A 182 21.73 12.50 6.76
CA VAL A 182 21.41 12.42 5.31
C VAL A 182 22.35 13.27 4.45
N VAL A 183 22.86 14.39 4.95
CA VAL A 183 23.84 15.23 4.24
C VAL A 183 25.20 14.53 4.11
N SER A 184 25.57 13.67 5.05
CA SER A 184 26.87 12.97 5.06
C SER A 184 26.89 11.69 4.22
N LEU A 185 25.72 11.21 3.74
CA LEU A 185 25.64 9.96 2.99
C LEU A 185 26.30 10.06 1.61
N GLN A 186 26.81 8.92 1.17
CA GLN A 186 27.20 8.67 -0.21
C GLN A 186 26.23 7.69 -0.84
N PRO A 187 26.00 7.76 -2.17
CA PRO A 187 25.15 6.77 -2.84
C PRO A 187 25.62 5.33 -2.59
N SER A 188 24.67 4.47 -2.23
CA SER A 188 24.91 3.04 -2.06
C SER A 188 25.33 2.36 -3.38
N TRP A 189 25.63 1.06 -3.33
CA TRP A 189 25.88 0.26 -4.54
C TRP A 189 24.69 0.25 -5.53
N ARG A 190 23.49 0.67 -5.07
CA ARG A 190 22.28 0.86 -5.89
C ARG A 190 22.21 2.24 -6.55
N GLY A 191 23.12 3.16 -6.19
CA GLY A 191 23.06 4.55 -6.60
C GLY A 191 22.03 5.38 -5.83
N GLU A 192 21.55 4.89 -4.70
CA GLU A 192 20.54 5.52 -3.85
C GLU A 192 21.14 6.00 -2.51
N LEU A 193 20.58 7.06 -1.94
CA LEU A 193 20.81 7.48 -0.56
C LEU A 193 19.81 6.75 0.32
N GLU A 194 20.30 5.74 1.04
CA GLU A 194 19.45 4.83 1.79
C GLU A 194 19.10 5.40 3.18
N ILE A 195 17.84 5.27 3.57
CA ILE A 195 17.43 5.69 4.92
C ILE A 195 18.04 4.80 6.00
N THR A 196 18.27 3.54 5.69
CA THR A 196 18.97 2.58 6.56
C THR A 196 20.38 3.04 6.90
N GLU A 197 21.11 3.62 5.94
CA GLU A 197 22.44 4.18 6.16
C GLU A 197 22.38 5.46 7.01
N ALA A 198 21.35 6.29 6.85
CA ALA A 198 21.14 7.46 7.71
C ALA A 198 20.91 7.04 9.17
N ILE A 199 20.08 6.02 9.40
CA ILE A 199 19.86 5.49 10.74
C ILE A 199 21.11 4.83 11.30
N GLN A 200 21.84 4.06 10.48
CA GLN A 200 23.13 3.47 10.88
C GLN A 200 24.16 4.54 11.24
N TRP A 201 24.17 5.67 10.51
CA TRP A 201 25.01 6.82 10.84
C TRP A 201 24.69 7.37 12.23
N LEU A 202 23.39 7.54 12.56
CA LEU A 202 22.96 7.98 13.89
C LEU A 202 23.46 7.03 14.99
N VAL A 203 23.30 5.72 14.81
CA VAL A 203 23.80 4.69 15.76
C VAL A 203 25.31 4.83 15.95
N SER A 204 26.06 4.93 14.86
CA SER A 204 27.52 4.99 14.89
C SER A 204 28.08 6.27 15.51
N HIS A 205 27.27 7.35 15.55
CA HIS A 205 27.62 8.62 16.18
C HIS A 205 27.06 8.79 17.60
N GLY A 206 26.61 7.68 18.23
CA GLY A 206 26.12 7.67 19.61
C GLY A 206 24.81 8.40 19.81
N ARG A 207 24.03 8.63 18.73
CA ARG A 207 22.68 9.19 18.81
C ARG A 207 21.71 8.12 19.34
N LYS A 208 20.68 8.56 20.02
CA LYS A 208 19.70 7.66 20.60
C LYS A 208 18.74 7.15 19.52
N VAL A 209 18.89 5.89 19.13
CA VAL A 209 17.98 5.20 18.21
C VAL A 209 17.22 4.11 18.95
N THR A 210 15.89 4.12 18.87
CA THR A 210 15.04 3.09 19.49
C THR A 210 14.32 2.28 18.41
N SER A 211 14.04 1.01 18.72
CA SER A 211 13.32 0.12 17.83
C SER A 211 12.18 -0.57 18.57
N THR A 212 11.05 -0.74 17.90
CA THR A 212 9.89 -1.47 18.41
C THR A 212 9.52 -2.59 17.45
N ILE A 213 9.50 -3.84 17.94
CA ILE A 213 9.03 -4.97 17.12
C ILE A 213 7.50 -4.97 17.20
N ILE A 214 6.85 -4.77 16.04
CA ILE A 214 5.40 -4.77 15.98
C ILE A 214 4.83 -6.19 16.05
N SER A 215 3.77 -6.35 16.84
CA SER A 215 2.98 -7.59 16.90
C SER A 215 1.82 -7.60 15.92
N GLY A 216 1.50 -6.46 15.30
CA GLY A 216 0.43 -6.27 14.34
C GLY A 216 0.83 -6.64 12.91
N TYR A 217 -0.16 -6.65 12.03
CA TYR A 217 0.08 -6.89 10.61
C TYR A 217 0.60 -5.63 9.92
N TRP A 218 1.69 -5.81 9.20
CA TRP A 218 2.27 -4.82 8.30
C TRP A 218 2.54 -5.45 6.92
N LYS A 219 2.38 -4.65 5.88
CA LYS A 219 2.75 -5.05 4.53
C LYS A 219 3.09 -3.83 3.67
N ASP A 220 4.13 -3.95 2.84
CA ASP A 220 4.29 -3.09 1.68
C ASP A 220 3.41 -3.67 0.55
N THR A 221 2.64 -2.84 -0.11
CA THR A 221 1.78 -3.27 -1.23
C THR A 221 2.58 -3.28 -2.54
N GLY A 222 3.73 -3.91 -2.51
CA GLY A 222 4.72 -3.85 -3.60
C GLY A 222 4.44 -4.76 -4.78
N ASN A 223 3.60 -5.78 -4.64
CA ASN A 223 3.24 -6.74 -5.68
C ASN A 223 1.78 -7.20 -5.53
N VAL A 224 1.28 -7.96 -6.51
CA VAL A 224 -0.13 -8.40 -6.54
C VAL A 224 -0.50 -9.27 -5.35
N ALA A 225 0.36 -10.21 -4.95
CA ALA A 225 0.09 -11.10 -3.82
C ALA A 225 -0.05 -10.30 -2.50
N ASP A 226 0.81 -9.31 -2.27
CA ASP A 226 0.74 -8.43 -1.11
C ASP A 226 -0.52 -7.56 -1.14
N MET A 227 -0.93 -7.06 -2.33
CA MET A 227 -2.18 -6.31 -2.49
C MET A 227 -3.41 -7.16 -2.12
N LEU A 228 -3.48 -8.39 -2.62
CA LEU A 228 -4.58 -9.32 -2.32
C LEU A 228 -4.63 -9.68 -0.83
N GLU A 229 -3.47 -9.87 -0.21
CA GLU A 229 -3.39 -10.16 1.23
C GLU A 229 -3.86 -8.97 2.08
N VAL A 230 -3.44 -7.74 1.75
CA VAL A 230 -3.94 -6.53 2.42
C VAL A 230 -5.43 -6.36 2.19
N ASN A 231 -5.92 -6.60 0.96
CA ASN A 231 -7.36 -6.58 0.65
C ASN A 231 -8.15 -7.56 1.54
N ARG A 232 -7.64 -8.78 1.71
CA ARG A 232 -8.23 -9.78 2.62
C ARG A 232 -8.36 -9.25 4.04
N ILE A 233 -7.27 -8.71 4.59
CA ILE A 233 -7.21 -8.22 5.97
C ILE A 233 -8.16 -7.04 6.20
N VAL A 234 -8.21 -6.10 5.26
CA VAL A 234 -9.13 -4.97 5.36
C VAL A 234 -10.58 -5.43 5.29
N LEU A 235 -10.90 -6.34 4.37
CA LEU A 235 -12.25 -6.88 4.23
C LEU A 235 -12.70 -7.68 5.46
N GLU A 236 -11.80 -8.35 6.18
CA GLU A 236 -12.12 -9.04 7.44
C GLU A 236 -12.65 -8.10 8.53
N SER A 237 -12.32 -6.82 8.47
CA SER A 237 -12.84 -5.80 9.40
C SER A 237 -14.08 -5.07 8.90
N ALA A 238 -14.50 -5.31 7.63
CA ALA A 238 -15.63 -4.62 7.05
C ALA A 238 -16.96 -5.06 7.75
N GLU A 239 -17.81 -4.09 8.04
CA GLU A 239 -19.16 -4.34 8.53
C GLU A 239 -20.12 -4.53 7.37
N ARG A 240 -21.14 -5.36 7.57
CA ARG A 240 -22.18 -5.58 6.56
C ARG A 240 -22.99 -4.29 6.37
N ALA A 241 -23.08 -3.83 5.11
CA ALA A 241 -23.88 -2.66 4.73
C ALA A 241 -24.49 -2.88 3.33
N VAL A 242 -25.79 -2.62 3.19
CA VAL A 242 -26.48 -2.74 1.89
C VAL A 242 -27.20 -1.43 1.62
N ALA A 243 -26.60 -0.59 0.79
CA ALA A 243 -27.16 0.68 0.34
C ALA A 243 -27.62 0.64 -1.15
N GLY A 244 -27.20 -0.39 -1.89
CA GLY A 244 -27.63 -0.66 -3.27
C GLY A 244 -28.87 -1.53 -3.34
N GLU A 245 -29.26 -1.90 -4.56
CA GLU A 245 -30.43 -2.71 -4.85
C GLU A 245 -30.05 -4.19 -4.99
N VAL A 246 -30.75 -5.07 -4.26
CA VAL A 246 -30.54 -6.53 -4.30
C VAL A 246 -31.91 -7.18 -4.52
N ASP A 247 -32.06 -7.94 -5.60
CA ASP A 247 -33.33 -8.61 -5.90
C ASP A 247 -33.60 -9.84 -5.00
N ALA A 248 -34.83 -10.33 -5.04
CA ALA A 248 -35.25 -11.46 -4.22
C ALA A 248 -34.65 -12.82 -4.65
N ALA A 249 -34.08 -12.90 -5.86
CA ALA A 249 -33.43 -14.09 -6.38
C ALA A 249 -31.93 -14.15 -5.98
N SER A 250 -31.42 -13.09 -5.38
CA SER A 250 -30.02 -12.99 -4.96
C SER A 250 -29.80 -13.35 -3.49
N GLU A 251 -28.64 -13.88 -3.18
CA GLU A 251 -28.25 -14.28 -1.83
C GLU A 251 -26.98 -13.54 -1.39
N LEU A 252 -27.04 -12.84 -0.22
CA LEU A 252 -25.90 -12.20 0.42
C LEU A 252 -25.54 -12.91 1.72
N ILE A 253 -24.40 -13.57 1.77
CA ILE A 253 -23.92 -14.37 2.91
C ILE A 253 -22.74 -13.66 3.61
N GLY A 254 -22.85 -13.51 4.92
CA GLY A 254 -21.77 -12.94 5.75
C GLY A 254 -21.62 -11.43 5.60
N ARG A 255 -20.38 -10.96 5.69
CA ARG A 255 -20.03 -9.53 5.64
C ARG A 255 -19.93 -9.04 4.20
N VAL A 256 -21.05 -8.60 3.66
CA VAL A 256 -21.12 -8.04 2.30
C VAL A 256 -21.46 -6.57 2.39
N VAL A 257 -20.69 -5.74 1.69
CA VAL A 257 -20.98 -4.33 1.46
C VAL A 257 -21.47 -4.18 0.03
N VAL A 258 -22.66 -3.58 -0.14
CA VAL A 258 -23.21 -3.19 -1.45
C VAL A 258 -23.42 -1.69 -1.39
N GLU A 259 -22.60 -0.94 -2.12
CA GLU A 259 -22.63 0.52 -2.09
C GLU A 259 -23.83 1.09 -2.86
N ALA A 260 -24.15 2.36 -2.62
CA ALA A 260 -25.29 3.04 -3.24
C ALA A 260 -25.19 3.04 -4.78
N GLY A 261 -26.32 2.78 -5.43
CA GLY A 261 -26.41 2.69 -6.90
C GLY A 261 -25.89 1.37 -7.50
N ALA A 262 -25.30 0.49 -6.69
CA ALA A 262 -24.99 -0.87 -7.15
C ALA A 262 -26.25 -1.72 -7.25
N THR A 263 -26.30 -2.64 -8.23
CA THR A 263 -27.42 -3.58 -8.46
C THR A 263 -26.92 -5.01 -8.46
N VAL A 264 -27.62 -5.89 -7.74
CA VAL A 264 -27.32 -7.32 -7.65
C VAL A 264 -28.57 -8.10 -8.02
N SER A 265 -28.52 -8.88 -9.11
CA SER A 265 -29.65 -9.61 -9.66
C SER A 265 -29.30 -11.08 -9.93
N GLY A 266 -30.13 -12.02 -9.42
CA GLY A 266 -29.97 -13.45 -9.62
C GLY A 266 -28.58 -13.98 -9.25
N SER A 267 -27.96 -13.39 -8.24
CA SER A 267 -26.54 -13.60 -7.93
C SER A 267 -26.31 -14.03 -6.50
N ARG A 268 -25.20 -14.70 -6.26
CA ARG A 268 -24.76 -15.09 -4.92
C ARG A 268 -23.47 -14.38 -4.55
N ILE A 269 -23.49 -13.60 -3.46
CA ILE A 269 -22.31 -12.92 -2.95
C ILE A 269 -21.98 -13.45 -1.56
N VAL A 270 -20.77 -13.96 -1.40
CA VAL A 270 -20.24 -14.50 -0.15
C VAL A 270 -19.16 -13.58 0.37
N GLY A 271 -19.39 -12.97 1.51
CA GLY A 271 -18.44 -12.07 2.16
C GLY A 271 -17.33 -12.80 2.95
N PRO A 272 -16.29 -12.06 3.34
CA PRO A 272 -16.17 -10.59 3.23
C PRO A 272 -15.99 -10.13 1.76
N ALA A 273 -16.84 -9.22 1.29
CA ALA A 273 -16.78 -8.70 -0.08
C ALA A 273 -17.38 -7.29 -0.16
N ILE A 274 -16.88 -6.48 -1.11
CA ILE A 274 -17.42 -5.14 -1.41
C ILE A 274 -17.81 -5.07 -2.87
N ILE A 275 -19.04 -4.58 -3.12
CA ILE A 275 -19.56 -4.23 -4.44
C ILE A 275 -19.69 -2.70 -4.47
N GLY A 276 -18.84 -2.07 -5.27
CA GLY A 276 -18.71 -0.62 -5.39
C GLY A 276 -19.91 0.05 -6.04
N ALA A 277 -20.01 1.36 -5.82
CA ALA A 277 -21.12 2.19 -6.28
C ALA A 277 -21.36 2.07 -7.80
N GLY A 278 -22.60 1.97 -8.23
CA GLY A 278 -22.98 1.87 -9.64
C GLY A 278 -22.57 0.57 -10.34
N THR A 279 -22.01 -0.41 -9.62
CA THR A 279 -21.62 -1.72 -10.15
C THR A 279 -22.84 -2.60 -10.37
N GLN A 280 -22.84 -3.37 -11.46
CA GLN A 280 -23.88 -4.30 -11.82
C GLN A 280 -23.38 -5.75 -11.69
N VAL A 281 -24.02 -6.56 -10.84
CA VAL A 281 -23.74 -7.99 -10.69
C VAL A 281 -24.97 -8.78 -11.08
N THR A 282 -24.88 -9.58 -12.15
CA THR A 282 -26.03 -10.32 -12.71
C THR A 282 -25.65 -11.77 -12.94
N GLY A 283 -26.50 -12.73 -12.48
CA GLY A 283 -26.31 -14.16 -12.72
C GLY A 283 -24.95 -14.72 -12.27
N SER A 284 -24.35 -14.11 -11.24
CA SER A 284 -22.93 -14.30 -10.94
C SER A 284 -22.69 -14.76 -9.50
N TYR A 285 -21.51 -15.33 -9.29
CA TYR A 285 -20.95 -15.63 -7.97
C TYR A 285 -19.79 -14.69 -7.66
N VAL A 286 -19.87 -13.96 -6.54
CA VAL A 286 -18.76 -13.19 -5.99
C VAL A 286 -18.39 -13.81 -4.65
N GLY A 287 -17.21 -14.41 -4.59
CA GLY A 287 -16.70 -15.12 -3.42
C GLY A 287 -15.99 -14.22 -2.41
N PRO A 288 -15.53 -14.79 -1.29
CA PRO A 288 -14.93 -14.05 -0.21
C PRO A 288 -13.63 -13.35 -0.62
N PHE A 289 -13.32 -12.29 0.12
CA PHE A 289 -12.13 -11.46 -0.05
C PHE A 289 -12.01 -10.78 -1.43
N THR A 290 -13.18 -10.52 -2.04
CA THR A 290 -13.27 -9.83 -3.33
C THR A 290 -13.72 -8.39 -3.15
N SER A 291 -12.99 -7.45 -3.72
CA SER A 291 -13.40 -6.07 -3.86
C SER A 291 -13.65 -5.74 -5.31
N VAL A 292 -14.87 -5.29 -5.62
CA VAL A 292 -15.27 -4.82 -6.94
C VAL A 292 -15.46 -3.31 -6.82
N ALA A 293 -14.66 -2.54 -7.56
CA ALA A 293 -14.69 -1.09 -7.54
C ALA A 293 -15.95 -0.52 -8.23
N PRO A 294 -16.18 0.80 -8.13
CA PRO A 294 -17.35 1.43 -8.75
C PRO A 294 -17.45 1.23 -10.27
N GLY A 295 -18.68 1.22 -10.77
CA GLY A 295 -18.98 1.21 -12.21
C GLY A 295 -18.61 -0.08 -12.96
N CYS A 296 -18.32 -1.15 -12.25
CA CYS A 296 -17.99 -2.45 -12.86
C CYS A 296 -19.25 -3.21 -13.34
N VAL A 297 -19.02 -4.19 -14.22
CA VAL A 297 -20.06 -5.13 -14.66
C VAL A 297 -19.54 -6.55 -14.48
N ILE A 298 -20.23 -7.34 -13.65
CA ILE A 298 -19.98 -8.78 -13.47
C ILE A 298 -21.22 -9.53 -13.91
N ALA A 299 -21.16 -10.24 -15.04
CA ALA A 299 -22.32 -10.94 -15.62
C ALA A 299 -21.99 -12.40 -15.95
N ASP A 300 -22.83 -13.33 -15.51
CA ASP A 300 -22.71 -14.77 -15.80
C ASP A 300 -21.29 -15.31 -15.49
N SER A 301 -20.71 -14.87 -14.36
CA SER A 301 -19.28 -15.07 -14.05
C SER A 301 -19.08 -15.44 -12.58
N GLU A 302 -17.95 -16.09 -12.30
CA GLU A 302 -17.51 -16.40 -10.94
C GLU A 302 -16.17 -15.73 -10.64
N ILE A 303 -16.09 -15.03 -9.49
CA ILE A 303 -14.85 -14.37 -9.05
C ILE A 303 -14.71 -14.45 -7.53
N GLU A 304 -13.50 -14.76 -7.05
CA GLU A 304 -13.20 -14.74 -5.62
C GLU A 304 -11.74 -14.32 -5.36
N TYR A 305 -11.44 -13.93 -4.13
CA TYR A 305 -10.10 -13.51 -3.68
C TYR A 305 -9.40 -12.58 -4.68
N SER A 306 -10.10 -11.55 -5.13
CA SER A 306 -9.66 -10.70 -6.23
C SER A 306 -9.97 -9.23 -6.00
N ILE A 307 -9.22 -8.38 -6.68
CA ILE A 307 -9.44 -6.93 -6.73
C ILE A 307 -9.80 -6.58 -8.17
N VAL A 308 -10.98 -5.99 -8.37
CA VAL A 308 -11.45 -5.51 -9.68
C VAL A 308 -11.50 -3.99 -9.63
N LEU A 309 -10.70 -3.33 -10.47
CA LEU A 309 -10.62 -1.88 -10.50
C LEU A 309 -11.77 -1.27 -11.31
N GLU A 310 -11.98 0.04 -11.10
CA GLU A 310 -13.10 0.82 -11.63
C GLU A 310 -13.36 0.61 -13.12
N GLY A 311 -14.64 0.46 -13.47
CA GLY A 311 -15.12 0.36 -14.85
C GLY A 311 -14.80 -0.94 -15.56
N ALA A 312 -14.24 -1.95 -14.87
CA ALA A 312 -13.95 -3.25 -15.49
C ALA A 312 -15.24 -4.03 -15.79
N SER A 313 -15.22 -4.83 -16.87
CA SER A 313 -16.34 -5.67 -17.29
C SER A 313 -15.90 -7.14 -17.41
N ILE A 314 -16.55 -8.04 -16.69
CA ILE A 314 -16.29 -9.48 -16.70
C ILE A 314 -17.58 -10.18 -17.09
N ARG A 315 -17.59 -10.90 -18.21
CA ARG A 315 -18.82 -11.52 -18.74
C ARG A 315 -18.58 -12.94 -19.21
N GLY A 316 -19.41 -13.87 -18.74
CA GLY A 316 -19.40 -15.26 -19.16
C GLY A 316 -18.14 -16.04 -18.77
N VAL A 317 -17.43 -15.62 -17.75
CA VAL A 317 -16.17 -16.23 -17.30
C VAL A 317 -16.42 -17.17 -16.14
N ARG A 318 -16.12 -18.46 -16.34
CA ARG A 318 -16.48 -19.50 -15.40
C ARG A 318 -15.89 -19.33 -14.00
N ARG A 319 -14.62 -18.93 -13.88
CA ARG A 319 -13.94 -18.70 -12.61
C ARG A 319 -12.70 -17.83 -12.76
N ILE A 320 -12.62 -16.82 -11.90
CA ILE A 320 -11.46 -15.97 -11.69
C ILE A 320 -11.09 -16.05 -10.21
N GLU A 321 -9.82 -16.24 -9.91
CA GLU A 321 -9.32 -16.33 -8.55
C GLU A 321 -7.96 -15.64 -8.43
N ALA A 322 -7.63 -15.12 -7.25
CA ALA A 322 -6.34 -14.54 -6.90
C ALA A 322 -5.84 -13.51 -7.93
N SER A 323 -6.73 -12.62 -8.40
CA SER A 323 -6.47 -11.75 -9.54
C SER A 323 -6.59 -10.26 -9.19
N LEU A 324 -5.77 -9.43 -9.84
CA LEU A 324 -5.90 -7.99 -9.87
C LEU A 324 -6.25 -7.56 -11.30
N ILE A 325 -7.47 -7.05 -11.49
CA ILE A 325 -8.02 -6.66 -12.79
C ILE A 325 -8.02 -5.14 -12.87
N GLY A 326 -7.36 -4.59 -13.88
CA GLY A 326 -7.15 -3.16 -14.09
C GLY A 326 -8.40 -2.37 -14.43
N HIS A 327 -8.26 -1.04 -14.48
CA HIS A 327 -9.34 -0.12 -14.86
C HIS A 327 -9.81 -0.38 -16.28
N HIS A 328 -11.14 -0.38 -16.49
CA HIS A 328 -11.79 -0.53 -17.79
C HIS A 328 -11.36 -1.77 -18.58
N VAL A 329 -10.88 -2.81 -17.90
CA VAL A 329 -10.52 -4.08 -18.53
C VAL A 329 -11.78 -4.84 -18.89
N GLU A 330 -11.79 -5.42 -20.09
CA GLU A 330 -12.83 -6.35 -20.53
C GLU A 330 -12.31 -7.79 -20.51
N VAL A 331 -13.01 -8.66 -19.76
CA VAL A 331 -12.72 -10.10 -19.70
C VAL A 331 -13.93 -10.85 -20.23
N THR A 332 -13.73 -11.57 -21.34
CA THR A 332 -14.77 -12.34 -22.01
C THR A 332 -14.22 -13.69 -22.46
N PRO A 333 -15.08 -14.73 -22.62
CA PRO A 333 -14.64 -16.00 -23.21
C PRO A 333 -14.15 -15.79 -24.63
N ALA A 334 -13.10 -16.53 -25.01
CA ALA A 334 -12.71 -16.58 -26.41
C ALA A 334 -13.79 -17.22 -27.29
N PRO A 335 -13.97 -16.79 -28.56
CA PRO A 335 -14.86 -17.49 -29.52
C PRO A 335 -14.48 -18.96 -29.60
N ARG A 336 -15.46 -19.87 -29.54
CA ARG A 336 -15.28 -21.35 -29.50
C ARG A 336 -14.69 -21.99 -30.77
N VAL A 337 -13.96 -21.27 -31.60
CA VAL A 337 -13.51 -21.78 -32.90
C VAL A 337 -12.17 -22.54 -32.82
N CYS A 338 -11.35 -22.33 -31.80
CA CYS A 338 -10.09 -23.09 -31.59
C CYS A 338 -9.80 -23.22 -30.08
N GLN A 339 -9.30 -24.37 -29.65
CA GLN A 339 -8.75 -24.59 -28.32
C GLN A 339 -7.36 -23.94 -28.15
N ALA A 340 -7.18 -22.74 -28.67
CA ALA A 340 -5.91 -22.03 -28.62
C ALA A 340 -5.99 -20.83 -27.68
N HIS A 341 -5.03 -20.70 -26.77
CA HIS A 341 -4.87 -19.52 -25.96
C HIS A 341 -4.29 -18.38 -26.81
N ARG A 342 -5.02 -17.26 -26.88
CA ARG A 342 -4.48 -16.03 -27.48
C ARG A 342 -3.95 -15.16 -26.36
N LEU A 343 -2.63 -14.97 -26.31
CA LEU A 343 -1.98 -14.23 -25.23
C LEU A 343 -1.41 -12.91 -25.80
N VAL A 344 -1.69 -11.82 -25.12
CA VAL A 344 -1.03 -10.52 -25.31
C VAL A 344 -0.41 -10.17 -23.97
N LEU A 345 0.91 -10.33 -23.89
CA LEU A 345 1.64 -10.22 -22.63
C LEU A 345 2.66 -9.09 -22.75
N GLY A 346 2.79 -8.32 -21.66
CA GLY A 346 3.87 -7.34 -21.54
C GLY A 346 5.19 -8.02 -21.15
N ASP A 347 6.27 -7.23 -21.14
CA ASP A 347 7.59 -7.70 -20.70
C ASP A 347 7.54 -8.22 -19.27
N HIS A 348 8.29 -9.29 -18.98
CA HIS A 348 8.35 -9.95 -17.67
C HIS A 348 7.05 -10.59 -17.17
N SER A 349 6.05 -10.79 -18.03
CA SER A 349 4.83 -11.51 -17.67
C SER A 349 5.12 -12.99 -17.40
N ARG A 350 4.49 -13.53 -16.34
CA ARG A 350 4.46 -14.98 -16.05
C ARG A 350 3.03 -15.48 -16.23
N VAL A 351 2.82 -16.49 -17.05
CA VAL A 351 1.52 -17.09 -17.32
C VAL A 351 1.52 -18.54 -16.88
N GLN A 352 0.49 -18.96 -16.15
CA GLN A 352 0.19 -20.34 -15.84
C GLN A 352 -1.12 -20.69 -16.56
N ILE A 353 -1.07 -21.71 -17.40
CA ILE A 353 -2.24 -22.19 -18.15
C ILE A 353 -2.62 -23.54 -17.58
N SER A 354 -3.85 -23.63 -17.06
CA SER A 354 -4.45 -24.90 -16.68
C SER A 354 -5.06 -25.58 -17.93
N SER A 355 -4.73 -26.82 -18.17
CA SER A 355 -5.29 -27.68 -19.22
C SER A 355 -6.74 -28.08 -18.96
#